data_c21259b12df9627c230056c914d7b79d
#
_entry.id   c21259b12df9627c230056c914d7b79d
#
_cell.length_a   1.000
_cell.length_b   1.000
_cell.length_c   1.000
_cell.angle_alpha   90.00
_cell.angle_beta   90.00
_cell.angle_gamma   90.00
#
_symmetry.space_group_name_H-M   'P 1'
#
loop_
_entity.id
_entity.type
_entity.pdbx_description
1 polymer ?
#
loop_
_entity_poly.entity_id
_entity_poly.type
_entity_poly.pdbx_seq_one_letter_code
_entity_poly.pdbx_strand_id
1 'polypeptide(L)'
;MTIDATLDTSGASGADHGAHGDASHEEFHVQAVASHAPGNALAGEGYVAGIDLGGTKVLAAIFSPDGTIVSRAKVVTGRIGGIDVVDRMAAAVSEAAKVAGLNLSQVAAVGTGVPAPVNPVTGVVHMTPNIAGWENMPLKQELGRRLGGIPVAIDNDVRVAVIAEHGAGAGVGIRNMVGIWPGTGVGGGLILDGRIYTGSSSYAGEIGHITIKEGGAPCGCGGRGHLEAYCSRTAIVKQLEKLVRDGKKTRLTRIVGRDLLRAKSSDLAEAAALGDAVVMSVLDRTARYLAIGIASIANLLNPEMVVLGGGVVEALGDDFVENVAKRVRVQPFSATTVPLKIVASALGDDAGITGAAIIARQMQVGLHP
;
A
#
# COMPACT_ATOMS: atom_id res chain seq x y z
N MET A 1 -3.41 31.30 -52.77
CA MET A 1 -2.07 31.74 -53.14
C MET A 1 -1.19 30.52 -53.07
N THR A 2 -1.07 29.87 -54.20
CA THR A 2 -0.34 28.65 -54.51
C THR A 2 1.11 29.00 -54.77
N ILE A 3 2.08 28.31 -54.20
CA ILE A 3 3.41 28.19 -54.82
C ILE A 3 3.89 26.76 -54.66
N ASP A 4 3.94 26.12 -55.79
CA ASP A 4 4.57 24.88 -56.17
C ASP A 4 6.07 25.14 -56.45
N ALA A 5 6.95 24.26 -56.14
CA ALA A 5 8.28 24.15 -56.75
C ALA A 5 8.90 22.78 -56.57
N THR A 6 8.99 22.15 -57.64
CA THR A 6 9.52 20.87 -58.08
C THR A 6 11.03 20.74 -57.91
N LEU A 7 11.47 19.50 -57.63
CA LEU A 7 12.57 18.66 -58.14
C LEU A 7 13.88 19.31 -58.63
N ASP A 8 15.00 18.81 -58.17
CA ASP A 8 16.01 18.31 -59.11
C ASP A 8 16.84 17.15 -58.51
N THR A 9 17.06 16.17 -59.38
CA THR A 9 17.83 14.95 -59.22
C THR A 9 19.16 15.08 -59.96
N SER A 10 20.21 14.54 -59.41
CA SER A 10 21.41 13.95 -60.07
C SER A 10 22.63 14.09 -59.11
N GLY A 11 23.46 13.19 -58.86
CA GLY A 11 23.85 11.95 -59.43
C GLY A 11 25.23 11.57 -58.88
N ALA A 12 25.44 10.29 -58.81
CA ALA A 12 26.70 9.58 -59.00
C ALA A 12 27.71 9.38 -57.84
N SER A 13 27.81 8.12 -57.54
CA SER A 13 28.98 7.22 -57.53
C SER A 13 29.92 7.18 -56.31
N GLY A 14 29.90 6.04 -55.67
CA GLY A 14 31.00 5.09 -55.57
C GLY A 14 31.93 5.19 -54.37
N ALA A 15 31.84 4.24 -53.47
CA ALA A 15 32.93 3.36 -53.09
C ALA A 15 32.53 2.46 -51.90
N ASP A 16 32.71 1.24 -52.19
CA ASP A 16 32.70 0.04 -51.37
C ASP A 16 33.67 0.15 -50.19
N HIS A 17 33.25 -0.27 -48.98
CA HIS A 17 34.07 -1.01 -48.01
C HIS A 17 33.14 -1.65 -46.97
N GLY A 18 33.12 -2.96 -47.05
CA GLY A 18 32.38 -3.82 -46.12
C GLY A 18 32.96 -3.81 -44.70
N ALA A 19 32.05 -3.93 -43.77
CA ALA A 19 32.27 -4.59 -42.49
C ALA A 19 30.93 -5.19 -42.04
N HIS A 20 30.81 -6.48 -42.18
CA HIS A 20 29.78 -7.28 -41.55
C HIS A 20 29.94 -7.19 -40.04
N GLY A 21 29.04 -6.48 -39.36
CA GLY A 21 28.81 -6.57 -37.93
C GLY A 21 27.57 -7.40 -37.72
N ASP A 22 27.79 -8.62 -37.32
CA ASP A 22 26.80 -9.59 -36.91
C ASP A 22 25.98 -9.02 -35.71
N ALA A 23 24.78 -8.54 -35.98
CA ALA A 23 23.82 -8.17 -34.95
C ALA A 23 23.17 -9.46 -34.49
N SER A 24 23.76 -10.09 -33.47
CA SER A 24 23.11 -11.16 -32.71
C SER A 24 21.76 -10.65 -32.16
N HIS A 25 20.67 -11.13 -32.74
CA HIS A 25 19.36 -11.04 -32.17
C HIS A 25 19.38 -11.75 -30.82
N GLU A 26 19.47 -11.01 -29.73
CA GLU A 26 19.12 -11.55 -28.42
C GLU A 26 17.62 -11.87 -28.46
N GLU A 27 17.30 -13.13 -28.67
CA GLU A 27 15.97 -13.68 -28.43
C GLU A 27 15.65 -13.49 -26.94
N PHE A 28 14.79 -12.53 -26.63
CA PHE A 28 14.16 -12.44 -25.33
C PHE A 28 13.27 -13.69 -25.15
N HIS A 29 13.82 -14.70 -24.50
CA HIS A 29 13.02 -15.81 -24.00
C HIS A 29 12.08 -15.25 -22.90
N VAL A 30 10.88 -14.89 -23.30
CA VAL A 30 9.76 -14.75 -22.36
C VAL A 30 9.43 -16.16 -21.84
N GLN A 31 10.04 -16.54 -20.73
CA GLN A 31 9.58 -17.70 -20.01
C GLN A 31 8.14 -17.44 -19.59
N ALA A 32 7.21 -18.21 -20.13
CA ALA A 32 5.84 -18.28 -19.66
C ALA A 32 5.88 -18.73 -18.19
N VAL A 33 5.80 -17.77 -17.27
CA VAL A 33 5.67 -18.07 -15.85
C VAL A 33 4.26 -18.60 -15.66
N ALA A 34 4.16 -19.85 -15.21
CA ALA A 34 2.92 -20.54 -14.94
C ALA A 34 1.92 -19.62 -14.25
N SER A 35 0.74 -19.45 -14.87
CA SER A 35 -0.39 -18.79 -14.24
C SER A 35 -0.74 -19.61 -13.01
N HIS A 36 -0.44 -19.11 -11.81
CA HIS A 36 -0.95 -19.73 -10.60
C HIS A 36 -2.48 -19.61 -10.65
N ALA A 37 -3.14 -20.76 -10.68
CA ALA A 37 -4.56 -20.83 -10.35
C ALA A 37 -4.81 -20.11 -9.02
N PRO A 38 -6.03 -19.59 -8.73
CA PRO A 38 -6.34 -18.95 -7.46
C PRO A 38 -6.25 -20.00 -6.34
N GLY A 39 -5.01 -20.29 -5.93
CA GLY A 39 -4.67 -21.12 -4.80
C GLY A 39 -4.53 -20.23 -3.57
N ASN A 40 -4.77 -20.79 -2.39
CA ASN A 40 -4.54 -20.13 -1.13
C ASN A 40 -3.10 -19.58 -1.08
N ALA A 41 -2.93 -18.27 -1.26
CA ALA A 41 -1.61 -17.62 -1.30
C ALA A 41 -0.80 -17.78 0.00
N LEU A 42 -1.46 -18.24 1.06
CA LEU A 42 -0.87 -18.56 2.36
C LEU A 42 -0.41 -20.00 2.47
N ALA A 43 -0.85 -20.90 1.58
CA ALA A 43 -0.42 -22.30 1.61
C ALA A 43 1.03 -22.45 1.12
N GLY A 44 1.77 -23.39 1.72
CA GLY A 44 3.16 -23.66 1.35
C GLY A 44 3.87 -24.56 2.35
N GLU A 45 5.17 -24.73 2.21
CA GLU A 45 5.94 -25.59 3.07
C GLU A 45 6.29 -24.95 4.42
N GLY A 46 6.17 -25.71 5.49
CA GLY A 46 6.54 -25.31 6.85
C GLY A 46 5.65 -24.20 7.43
N TYR A 47 5.96 -23.76 8.61
CA TYR A 47 5.32 -22.61 9.25
C TYR A 47 5.98 -21.31 8.80
N VAL A 48 5.21 -20.24 8.65
CA VAL A 48 5.75 -18.89 8.42
C VAL A 48 5.20 -17.92 9.44
N ALA A 49 5.93 -16.84 9.71
CA ALA A 49 5.45 -15.77 10.57
C ALA A 49 5.17 -14.51 9.75
N GLY A 50 4.06 -13.84 10.07
CA GLY A 50 3.75 -12.50 9.60
C GLY A 50 3.86 -11.50 10.75
N ILE A 51 4.53 -10.37 10.53
CA ILE A 51 4.65 -9.27 11.50
C ILE A 51 3.97 -8.03 10.92
N ASP A 52 3.10 -7.44 11.73
CA ASP A 52 2.58 -6.08 11.52
C ASP A 52 3.23 -5.13 12.53
N LEU A 53 4.00 -4.17 12.01
CA LEU A 53 4.69 -3.15 12.79
C LEU A 53 3.86 -1.88 12.89
N GLY A 54 3.08 -1.76 13.95
CA GLY A 54 2.35 -0.53 14.26
C GLY A 54 3.14 0.45 15.13
N GLY A 55 2.71 1.69 15.15
CA GLY A 55 3.37 2.75 15.95
C GLY A 55 3.34 2.53 17.46
N THR A 56 2.44 1.69 17.99
CA THR A 56 2.28 1.43 19.43
C THR A 56 2.43 -0.04 19.81
N LYS A 57 2.26 -0.94 18.87
CA LYS A 57 2.30 -2.39 19.06
C LYS A 57 2.94 -3.07 17.87
N VAL A 58 3.65 -4.16 18.11
CA VAL A 58 4.05 -5.17 17.14
C VAL A 58 3.12 -6.35 17.30
N LEU A 59 2.48 -6.79 16.24
CA LEU A 59 1.68 -8.01 16.21
C LEU A 59 2.41 -9.04 15.35
N ALA A 60 2.62 -10.25 15.86
CA ALA A 60 3.11 -11.38 15.09
C ALA A 60 2.09 -12.52 15.10
N ALA A 61 1.98 -13.22 13.98
CA ALA A 61 1.18 -14.43 13.88
C ALA A 61 1.96 -15.54 13.18
N ILE A 62 1.73 -16.78 13.60
CA ILE A 62 2.24 -17.97 12.94
C ILE A 62 1.15 -18.56 12.06
N PHE A 63 1.52 -18.87 10.83
CA PHE A 63 0.66 -19.51 9.84
C PHE A 63 1.16 -20.93 9.57
N SER A 64 0.25 -21.89 9.61
CA SER A 64 0.51 -23.29 9.25
C SER A 64 0.70 -23.46 7.74
N PRO A 65 1.14 -24.65 7.28
CA PRO A 65 1.31 -24.92 5.85
C PRO A 65 0.04 -24.75 5.00
N ASP A 66 -1.13 -24.93 5.59
CA ASP A 66 -2.42 -24.72 4.91
C ASP A 66 -2.89 -23.25 4.91
N GLY A 67 -2.12 -22.35 5.54
CA GLY A 67 -2.42 -20.93 5.62
C GLY A 67 -3.29 -20.51 6.81
N THR A 68 -3.57 -21.41 7.74
CA THR A 68 -4.35 -21.09 8.96
C THR A 68 -3.46 -20.37 9.98
N ILE A 69 -4.00 -19.36 10.65
CA ILE A 69 -3.34 -18.72 11.79
C ILE A 69 -3.42 -19.65 13.00
N VAL A 70 -2.29 -20.15 13.46
CA VAL A 70 -2.21 -21.08 14.61
C VAL A 70 -1.90 -20.39 15.94
N SER A 71 -1.31 -19.20 15.89
CA SER A 71 -1.04 -18.39 17.09
C SER A 71 -0.87 -16.92 16.75
N ARG A 72 -0.99 -16.09 17.78
CA ARG A 72 -0.69 -14.66 17.73
C ARG A 72 0.03 -14.22 18.99
N ALA A 73 0.95 -13.27 18.87
CA ALA A 73 1.57 -12.58 19.98
C ALA A 73 1.61 -11.08 19.72
N LYS A 74 1.45 -10.30 20.77
CA LYS A 74 1.42 -8.84 20.71
C LYS A 74 2.42 -8.28 21.71
N VAL A 75 3.33 -7.43 21.23
CA VAL A 75 4.34 -6.76 22.04
C VAL A 75 4.18 -5.24 21.87
N VAL A 76 4.34 -4.47 22.95
CA VAL A 76 4.30 -2.99 22.87
C VAL A 76 5.53 -2.51 22.10
N THR A 77 5.36 -1.68 21.05
CA THR A 77 6.48 -1.11 20.28
C THR A 77 7.40 -0.26 21.14
N GLY A 78 6.83 0.45 22.15
CA GLY A 78 7.57 1.37 23.02
C GLY A 78 7.84 2.72 22.36
N ARG A 79 8.39 3.64 23.15
CA ARG A 79 8.78 4.99 22.68
C ARG A 79 10.27 5.09 22.34
N ILE A 80 11.01 4.00 22.51
CA ILE A 80 12.45 3.92 22.28
C ILE A 80 12.63 3.50 20.83
N GLY A 81 13.35 4.29 20.06
CA GLY A 81 13.59 4.05 18.64
C GLY A 81 14.74 3.07 18.37
N GLY A 82 15.08 2.94 17.11
CA GLY A 82 16.28 2.22 16.68
C GLY A 82 16.15 0.71 16.81
N ILE A 83 17.22 0.11 17.32
CA ILE A 83 17.42 -1.33 17.37
C ILE A 83 16.42 -2.05 18.29
N ASP A 84 15.90 -1.37 19.33
CA ASP A 84 14.96 -1.94 20.30
C ASP A 84 13.64 -2.37 19.63
N VAL A 85 13.23 -1.69 18.56
CA VAL A 85 12.03 -2.08 17.79
C VAL A 85 12.25 -3.42 17.11
N VAL A 86 13.46 -3.65 16.56
CA VAL A 86 13.82 -4.93 15.93
C VAL A 86 13.86 -6.07 16.98
N ASP A 87 14.35 -5.80 18.16
CA ASP A 87 14.34 -6.77 19.27
C ASP A 87 12.90 -7.16 19.63
N ARG A 88 11.97 -6.19 19.66
CA ARG A 88 10.55 -6.43 19.92
C ARG A 88 9.86 -7.20 18.79
N MET A 89 10.23 -6.95 17.53
CA MET A 89 9.75 -7.73 16.38
C MET A 89 10.17 -9.19 16.52
N ALA A 90 11.46 -9.45 16.85
CA ALA A 90 11.96 -10.80 17.08
C ALA A 90 11.30 -11.47 18.28
N ALA A 91 11.11 -10.74 19.38
CA ALA A 91 10.41 -11.24 20.57
C ALA A 91 8.96 -11.61 20.27
N ALA A 92 8.24 -10.81 19.46
CA ALA A 92 6.86 -11.12 19.06
C ALA A 92 6.77 -12.41 18.26
N VAL A 93 7.69 -12.65 17.31
CA VAL A 93 7.76 -13.92 16.56
C VAL A 93 8.07 -15.10 17.47
N SER A 94 9.06 -14.94 18.35
CA SER A 94 9.45 -16.00 19.29
C SER A 94 8.31 -16.37 20.24
N GLU A 95 7.58 -15.38 20.75
CA GLU A 95 6.42 -15.63 21.61
C GLU A 95 5.26 -16.28 20.83
N ALA A 96 4.99 -15.83 19.61
CA ALA A 96 3.98 -16.45 18.76
C ALA A 96 4.32 -17.92 18.44
N ALA A 97 5.59 -18.24 18.13
CA ALA A 97 6.05 -19.62 17.94
C ALA A 97 5.85 -20.46 19.20
N LYS A 98 6.24 -19.94 20.37
CA LYS A 98 6.05 -20.60 21.66
C LYS A 98 4.57 -20.89 21.97
N VAL A 99 3.68 -19.92 21.72
CA VAL A 99 2.22 -20.09 21.89
C VAL A 99 1.69 -21.20 20.97
N ALA A 100 2.25 -21.34 19.76
CA ALA A 100 1.94 -22.43 18.83
C ALA A 100 2.53 -23.79 19.24
N GLY A 101 3.33 -23.86 20.30
CA GLY A 101 4.06 -25.08 20.68
C GLY A 101 5.24 -25.40 19.77
N LEU A 102 5.74 -24.42 19.01
CA LEU A 102 6.81 -24.59 18.03
C LEU A 102 8.14 -24.06 18.58
N ASN A 103 9.23 -24.73 18.19
CA ASN A 103 10.56 -24.16 18.26
C ASN A 103 10.73 -23.14 17.12
N LEU A 104 11.49 -22.07 17.36
CA LEU A 104 11.73 -21.03 16.36
C LEU A 104 12.33 -21.59 15.06
N SER A 105 13.15 -22.65 15.15
CA SER A 105 13.74 -23.35 13.99
C SER A 105 12.72 -24.04 13.06
N GLN A 106 11.47 -24.17 13.50
CA GLN A 106 10.38 -24.73 12.67
C GLN A 106 9.66 -23.64 11.87
N VAL A 107 9.99 -22.37 12.11
CA VAL A 107 9.52 -21.23 11.29
C VAL A 107 10.46 -21.08 10.10
N ALA A 108 9.96 -21.39 8.91
CA ALA A 108 10.75 -21.46 7.69
C ALA A 108 11.08 -20.06 7.11
N ALA A 109 10.21 -19.08 7.32
CA ALA A 109 10.40 -17.70 6.88
C ALA A 109 9.56 -16.72 7.69
N VAL A 110 9.99 -15.47 7.72
CA VAL A 110 9.28 -14.36 8.38
C VAL A 110 9.05 -13.24 7.37
N GLY A 111 7.85 -12.67 7.35
CA GLY A 111 7.53 -11.48 6.58
C GLY A 111 7.18 -10.32 7.48
N THR A 112 7.38 -9.09 7.01
CA THR A 112 6.94 -7.88 7.73
C THR A 112 6.60 -6.73 6.79
N GLY A 113 5.52 -6.02 7.10
CA GLY A 113 5.24 -4.68 6.59
C GLY A 113 5.88 -3.62 7.47
N VAL A 114 6.43 -2.56 6.87
CA VAL A 114 6.98 -1.42 7.62
C VAL A 114 6.39 -0.10 7.11
N PRO A 115 6.03 0.84 8.02
CA PRO A 115 5.41 2.11 7.65
C PRO A 115 6.47 3.13 7.16
N ALA A 116 7.20 2.75 6.11
CA ALA A 116 8.32 3.53 5.57
C ALA A 116 8.62 3.13 4.12
N PRO A 117 9.31 4.01 3.37
CA PRO A 117 9.97 3.63 2.13
C PRO A 117 11.02 2.55 2.40
N VAL A 118 10.87 1.39 1.77
CA VAL A 118 11.75 0.25 1.92
C VAL A 118 12.16 -0.30 0.56
N ASN A 119 13.39 -0.76 0.45
CA ASN A 119 13.84 -1.54 -0.69
C ASN A 119 13.68 -3.03 -0.34
N PRO A 120 12.72 -3.76 -0.92
CA PRO A 120 12.45 -5.15 -0.55
C PRO A 120 13.60 -6.11 -0.93
N VAL A 121 14.40 -5.77 -1.95
CA VAL A 121 15.57 -6.58 -2.38
C VAL A 121 16.68 -6.53 -1.34
N THR A 122 17.13 -5.32 -0.98
CA THR A 122 18.22 -5.13 -0.02
C THR A 122 17.76 -5.25 1.42
N GLY A 123 16.47 -5.10 1.68
CA GLY A 123 15.91 -5.11 3.02
C GLY A 123 16.26 -3.89 3.86
N VAL A 124 16.63 -2.77 3.20
CA VAL A 124 16.97 -1.51 3.87
C VAL A 124 15.76 -0.60 3.94
N VAL A 125 15.45 -0.14 5.14
CA VAL A 125 14.48 0.93 5.40
C VAL A 125 15.21 2.26 5.33
N HIS A 126 14.85 3.13 4.39
CA HIS A 126 15.61 4.35 4.16
C HIS A 126 15.40 5.40 5.24
N MET A 127 14.17 5.66 5.59
CA MET A 127 13.80 6.60 6.65
C MET A 127 12.36 6.36 7.11
N THR A 128 12.11 6.46 8.39
CA THR A 128 10.76 6.47 8.94
C THR A 128 10.57 7.65 9.88
N PRO A 129 9.59 8.52 9.65
CA PRO A 129 9.34 9.64 10.55
C PRO A 129 8.81 9.21 11.92
N ASN A 130 8.33 7.96 12.02
CA ASN A 130 7.63 7.44 13.19
C ASN A 130 8.52 6.60 14.12
N ILE A 131 9.72 6.19 13.68
CA ILE A 131 10.66 5.37 14.46
C ILE A 131 12.02 6.06 14.41
N ALA A 132 12.40 6.69 15.51
CA ALA A 132 13.69 7.36 15.61
C ALA A 132 14.86 6.36 15.43
N GLY A 133 15.91 6.77 14.73
CA GLY A 133 17.10 5.96 14.50
C GLY A 133 16.98 4.91 13.37
N TRP A 134 15.89 4.96 12.59
CA TRP A 134 15.76 4.12 11.40
C TRP A 134 16.10 4.91 10.13
N GLU A 135 17.36 5.32 10.03
CA GLU A 135 17.93 5.88 8.81
C GLU A 135 18.84 4.83 8.17
N ASN A 136 18.51 4.38 6.95
CA ASN A 136 19.21 3.31 6.25
C ASN A 136 19.37 2.03 7.10
N MET A 137 18.31 1.69 7.86
CA MET A 137 18.27 0.52 8.73
C MET A 137 18.27 -0.77 7.89
N PRO A 138 19.26 -1.67 8.02
CA PRO A 138 19.28 -2.96 7.33
C PRO A 138 18.37 -3.98 8.03
N LEU A 139 17.05 -3.70 8.02
CA LEU A 139 16.07 -4.41 8.84
C LEU A 139 16.03 -5.91 8.53
N LYS A 140 16.09 -6.29 7.25
CA LYS A 140 16.12 -7.70 6.82
C LYS A 140 17.25 -8.48 7.51
N GLN A 141 18.45 -7.92 7.51
CA GLN A 141 19.63 -8.52 8.13
C GLN A 141 19.52 -8.54 9.65
N GLU A 142 19.14 -7.41 10.25
CA GLU A 142 19.08 -7.25 11.69
C GLU A 142 17.99 -8.12 12.34
N LEU A 143 16.84 -8.24 11.70
CA LEU A 143 15.76 -9.11 12.16
C LEU A 143 16.13 -10.59 11.95
N GLY A 144 16.68 -10.96 10.79
CA GLY A 144 17.12 -12.33 10.51
C GLY A 144 18.17 -12.82 11.50
N ARG A 145 19.14 -11.97 11.85
CA ARG A 145 20.17 -12.29 12.86
C ARG A 145 19.55 -12.61 14.22
N ARG A 146 18.55 -11.85 14.67
CA ARG A 146 17.86 -12.06 15.95
C ARG A 146 17.00 -13.32 15.95
N LEU A 147 16.52 -13.71 14.79
CA LEU A 147 15.71 -14.91 14.62
C LEU A 147 16.56 -16.16 14.28
N GLY A 148 17.87 -16.13 14.56
CA GLY A 148 18.73 -17.29 14.37
C GLY A 148 19.02 -17.63 12.91
N GLY A 149 18.95 -16.65 12.01
CA GLY A 149 19.22 -16.82 10.58
C GLY A 149 17.98 -17.17 9.74
N ILE A 150 16.79 -17.12 10.32
CA ILE A 150 15.55 -17.33 9.55
C ILE A 150 15.45 -16.27 8.43
N PRO A 151 15.16 -16.67 7.17
CA PRO A 151 14.95 -15.75 6.07
C PRO A 151 13.83 -14.74 6.35
N VAL A 152 14.07 -13.47 6.01
CA VAL A 152 13.12 -12.37 6.26
C VAL A 152 12.75 -11.69 4.93
N ALA A 153 11.45 -11.59 4.65
CA ALA A 153 10.89 -10.74 3.59
C ALA A 153 10.38 -9.44 4.20
N ILE A 154 10.65 -8.31 3.57
CA ILE A 154 10.11 -7.02 4.01
C ILE A 154 9.52 -6.25 2.83
N ASP A 155 8.46 -5.50 3.10
CA ASP A 155 7.89 -4.55 2.14
C ASP A 155 7.23 -3.37 2.89
N ASN A 156 6.75 -2.38 2.15
CA ASN A 156 5.95 -1.30 2.72
C ASN A 156 4.65 -1.86 3.31
N ASP A 157 4.19 -1.31 4.44
CA ASP A 157 3.00 -1.76 5.18
C ASP A 157 1.72 -1.76 4.33
N VAL A 158 1.49 -0.72 3.52
CA VAL A 158 0.32 -0.65 2.65
C VAL A 158 0.43 -1.63 1.49
N ARG A 159 1.63 -1.79 0.88
CA ARG A 159 1.81 -2.82 -0.15
C ARG A 159 1.55 -4.21 0.39
N VAL A 160 2.01 -4.49 1.61
CA VAL A 160 1.72 -5.76 2.32
C VAL A 160 0.21 -5.94 2.49
N ALA A 161 -0.53 -4.91 2.90
CA ALA A 161 -1.98 -4.97 3.00
C ALA A 161 -2.67 -5.20 1.64
N VAL A 162 -2.18 -4.59 0.56
CA VAL A 162 -2.69 -4.81 -0.81
C VAL A 162 -2.41 -6.25 -1.28
N ILE A 163 -1.22 -6.79 -0.97
CA ILE A 163 -0.88 -8.20 -1.24
C ILE A 163 -1.82 -9.14 -0.47
N ALA A 164 -2.15 -8.80 0.78
CA ALA A 164 -3.09 -9.57 1.59
C ALA A 164 -4.48 -9.61 0.95
N GLU A 165 -5.02 -8.46 0.59
CA GLU A 165 -6.34 -8.37 -0.05
C GLU A 165 -6.38 -9.11 -1.38
N HIS A 166 -5.30 -9.06 -2.15
CA HIS A 166 -5.21 -9.81 -3.40
C HIS A 166 -5.13 -11.33 -3.18
N GLY A 167 -4.35 -11.76 -2.18
CA GLY A 167 -4.09 -13.19 -1.95
C GLY A 167 -5.12 -13.93 -1.10
N ALA A 168 -5.83 -13.21 -0.21
CA ALA A 168 -6.72 -13.81 0.79
C ALA A 168 -7.96 -12.95 1.14
N GLY A 169 -8.14 -11.79 0.52
CA GLY A 169 -9.22 -10.85 0.81
C GLY A 169 -10.11 -10.55 -0.39
N ALA A 170 -10.54 -9.30 -0.49
CA ALA A 170 -11.49 -8.84 -1.51
C ALA A 170 -11.00 -9.01 -2.96
N GLY A 171 -9.68 -9.05 -3.17
CA GLY A 171 -9.04 -9.12 -4.48
C GLY A 171 -8.73 -10.54 -4.98
N VAL A 172 -9.17 -11.59 -4.29
CA VAL A 172 -8.91 -12.96 -4.73
C VAL A 172 -9.46 -13.21 -6.14
N GLY A 173 -8.59 -13.69 -7.04
CA GLY A 173 -8.94 -13.96 -8.43
C GLY A 173 -8.92 -12.75 -9.37
N ILE A 174 -8.62 -11.56 -8.88
CA ILE A 174 -8.50 -10.33 -9.68
C ILE A 174 -7.07 -10.20 -10.22
N ARG A 175 -6.93 -9.96 -11.53
CA ARG A 175 -5.60 -9.82 -12.14
C ARG A 175 -5.03 -8.41 -12.02
N ASN A 176 -5.88 -7.39 -12.14
CA ASN A 176 -5.48 -6.00 -12.11
C ASN A 176 -6.28 -5.26 -11.02
N MET A 177 -5.62 -4.96 -9.92
CA MET A 177 -6.22 -4.35 -8.74
C MET A 177 -5.39 -3.19 -8.25
N VAL A 178 -6.05 -2.17 -7.75
CA VAL A 178 -5.42 -1.05 -7.06
C VAL A 178 -5.92 -1.02 -5.62
N GLY A 179 -4.98 -0.99 -4.68
CA GLY A 179 -5.30 -0.74 -3.28
C GLY A 179 -5.03 0.70 -2.91
N ILE A 180 -5.93 1.35 -2.15
CA ILE A 180 -5.79 2.71 -1.64
C ILE A 180 -6.16 2.72 -0.16
N TRP A 181 -5.24 3.15 0.70
CA TRP A 181 -5.34 3.11 2.16
C TRP A 181 -5.31 4.50 2.81
N PRO A 182 -6.46 5.22 2.89
CA PRO A 182 -6.57 6.43 3.69
C PRO A 182 -6.47 6.13 5.20
N GLY A 183 -5.33 6.47 5.76
CA GLY A 183 -4.99 6.34 7.17
C GLY A 183 -4.45 7.67 7.70
N THR A 184 -3.38 7.66 8.49
CA THR A 184 -2.65 8.88 8.89
C THR A 184 -2.17 9.66 7.68
N GLY A 185 -1.63 8.97 6.67
CA GLY A 185 -1.40 9.40 5.30
C GLY A 185 -2.36 8.75 4.32
N VAL A 186 -1.97 8.65 3.04
CA VAL A 186 -2.65 7.84 2.01
C VAL A 186 -1.61 6.99 1.32
N GLY A 187 -1.60 5.71 1.61
CA GLY A 187 -0.76 4.75 0.89
C GLY A 187 -1.50 4.06 -0.25
N GLY A 188 -0.76 3.28 -1.02
CA GLY A 188 -1.33 2.49 -2.10
C GLY A 188 -0.45 1.33 -2.55
N GLY A 189 -1.02 0.49 -3.41
CA GLY A 189 -0.33 -0.61 -4.06
C GLY A 189 -1.01 -1.01 -5.36
N LEU A 190 -0.23 -1.53 -6.27
CA LEU A 190 -0.67 -1.90 -7.61
C LEU A 190 -0.45 -3.40 -7.83
N ILE A 191 -1.51 -4.13 -8.09
CA ILE A 191 -1.43 -5.49 -8.62
C ILE A 191 -1.69 -5.40 -10.12
N LEU A 192 -0.70 -5.77 -10.91
CA LEU A 192 -0.80 -5.81 -12.37
C LEU A 192 -0.47 -7.23 -12.84
N ASP A 193 -1.33 -7.80 -13.66
CA ASP A 193 -1.23 -9.20 -14.11
C ASP A 193 -1.05 -10.23 -12.96
N GLY A 194 -1.74 -9.99 -11.83
CA GLY A 194 -1.72 -10.87 -10.67
C GLY A 194 -0.48 -10.74 -9.79
N ARG A 195 0.35 -9.70 -9.98
CA ARG A 195 1.59 -9.48 -9.22
C ARG A 195 1.67 -8.06 -8.68
N ILE A 196 2.30 -7.93 -7.52
CA ILE A 196 2.61 -6.59 -7.01
C ILE A 196 3.59 -5.89 -7.95
N TYR A 197 3.23 -4.70 -8.38
CA TYR A 197 4.08 -3.87 -9.22
C TYR A 197 4.83 -2.86 -8.35
N THR A 198 6.15 -2.97 -8.30
CA THR A 198 7.00 -2.13 -7.46
C THR A 198 7.69 -1.01 -8.24
N GLY A 199 7.70 -1.08 -9.58
CA GLY A 199 8.42 -0.14 -10.42
C GLY A 199 9.94 -0.34 -10.40
N SER A 200 10.66 0.50 -11.13
CA SER A 200 12.11 0.39 -11.31
C SER A 200 12.94 0.64 -10.03
N SER A 201 12.40 1.42 -9.10
CA SER A 201 13.06 1.81 -7.85
C SER A 201 12.36 1.30 -6.59
N SER A 202 11.38 0.41 -6.74
CA SER A 202 10.57 -0.16 -5.67
C SER A 202 9.62 0.83 -4.96
N TYR A 203 9.26 1.94 -5.62
CA TYR A 203 8.34 2.96 -5.06
C TYR A 203 7.05 3.15 -5.86
N ALA A 204 6.70 2.24 -6.77
CA ALA A 204 5.40 2.31 -7.44
C ALA A 204 4.26 2.15 -6.45
N GLY A 205 3.14 2.80 -6.74
CA GLY A 205 1.97 2.76 -5.86
C GLY A 205 1.88 3.90 -4.84
N GLU A 206 2.74 4.91 -4.90
CA GLU A 206 2.67 6.13 -4.07
C GLU A 206 1.47 7.01 -4.45
N ILE A 207 0.27 6.41 -4.40
CA ILE A 207 -0.99 6.98 -4.86
C ILE A 207 -1.35 8.26 -4.09
N GLY A 208 -1.01 8.32 -2.81
CA GLY A 208 -1.23 9.50 -1.99
C GLY A 208 -0.52 10.75 -2.51
N HIS A 209 0.54 10.59 -3.30
CA HIS A 209 1.35 11.68 -3.83
C HIS A 209 1.03 12.08 -5.27
N ILE A 210 0.01 11.48 -5.91
CA ILE A 210 -0.48 12.00 -7.20
C ILE A 210 -1.08 13.39 -7.02
N THR A 211 -0.76 14.31 -7.92
CA THR A 211 -1.30 15.68 -7.90
C THR A 211 -2.71 15.68 -8.47
N ILE A 212 -3.71 15.95 -7.63
CA ILE A 212 -5.13 16.03 -8.01
C ILE A 212 -5.63 17.47 -8.10
N LYS A 213 -4.81 18.43 -7.63
CA LYS A 213 -5.15 19.86 -7.69
C LYS A 213 -3.88 20.70 -7.73
N GLU A 214 -3.58 21.31 -8.88
CA GLU A 214 -2.46 22.25 -9.04
C GLU A 214 -2.54 23.38 -8.02
N GLY A 215 -1.40 23.73 -7.41
CA GLY A 215 -1.32 24.80 -6.38
C GLY A 215 -2.15 24.53 -5.11
N GLY A 216 -2.70 23.32 -4.95
CA GLY A 216 -3.61 22.95 -3.87
C GLY A 216 -2.99 22.94 -2.47
N ALA A 217 -3.63 22.21 -1.53
CA ALA A 217 -3.20 22.13 -0.14
C ALA A 217 -1.76 21.57 -0.01
N PRO A 218 -0.97 22.03 0.98
CA PRO A 218 0.36 21.47 1.23
C PRO A 218 0.25 20.02 1.70
N CYS A 219 1.12 19.16 1.18
CA CYS A 219 1.31 17.78 1.59
C CYS A 219 2.49 17.64 2.55
N GLY A 220 2.47 16.62 3.41
CA GLY A 220 3.57 16.32 4.35
C GLY A 220 4.92 16.05 3.70
N CYS A 221 4.93 15.61 2.44
CA CYS A 221 6.15 15.37 1.65
C CYS A 221 6.82 16.66 1.11
N GLY A 222 6.26 17.84 1.38
CA GLY A 222 6.76 19.14 0.87
C GLY A 222 6.11 19.57 -0.45
N GLY A 223 5.40 18.70 -1.17
CA GLY A 223 4.63 19.02 -2.38
C GLY A 223 3.29 19.66 -2.08
N ARG A 224 2.52 19.96 -3.14
CA ARG A 224 1.19 20.58 -3.02
C ARG A 224 0.17 19.88 -3.91
N GLY A 225 -1.09 19.88 -3.46
CA GLY A 225 -2.20 19.36 -4.26
C GLY A 225 -2.28 17.85 -4.39
N HIS A 226 -1.49 17.13 -3.60
CA HIS A 226 -1.47 15.67 -3.57
C HIS A 226 -2.76 15.12 -2.97
N LEU A 227 -3.17 13.90 -3.38
CA LEU A 227 -4.36 13.21 -2.88
C LEU A 227 -4.37 13.11 -1.35
N GLU A 228 -3.24 12.80 -0.74
CA GLU A 228 -3.06 12.72 0.71
C GLU A 228 -3.44 14.00 1.44
N ALA A 229 -3.14 15.17 0.87
CA ALA A 229 -3.46 16.47 1.46
C ALA A 229 -4.98 16.75 1.56
N TYR A 230 -5.82 15.85 1.04
CA TYR A 230 -7.28 15.95 1.08
C TYR A 230 -7.97 14.73 1.67
N CYS A 231 -7.32 13.55 1.59
CA CYS A 231 -7.98 12.28 1.88
C CYS A 231 -7.41 11.56 3.10
N SER A 232 -6.24 11.95 3.61
CA SER A 232 -5.72 11.38 4.86
C SER A 232 -6.51 11.86 6.08
N ARG A 233 -6.52 11.07 7.16
CA ARG A 233 -7.08 11.49 8.45
C ARG A 233 -6.45 12.81 8.91
N THR A 234 -5.13 12.94 8.77
CA THR A 234 -4.41 14.17 9.10
C THR A 234 -4.96 15.39 8.33
N ALA A 235 -5.24 15.22 7.03
CA ALA A 235 -5.81 16.29 6.21
C ALA A 235 -7.25 16.61 6.59
N ILE A 236 -8.07 15.60 6.86
CA ILE A 236 -9.46 15.74 7.32
C ILE A 236 -9.49 16.55 8.61
N VAL A 237 -8.69 16.16 9.59
CA VAL A 237 -8.66 16.81 10.90
C VAL A 237 -8.15 18.25 10.81
N LYS A 238 -7.09 18.52 10.04
CA LYS A 238 -6.59 19.90 9.78
C LYS A 238 -7.66 20.78 9.12
N GLN A 239 -8.46 20.20 8.20
CA GLN A 239 -9.56 20.93 7.57
C GLN A 239 -10.66 21.27 8.58
N LEU A 240 -11.02 20.32 9.45
CA LEU A 240 -11.99 20.53 10.54
C LEU A 240 -11.51 21.59 11.52
N GLU A 241 -10.24 21.53 11.93
CA GLU A 241 -9.63 22.53 12.80
C GLU A 241 -9.71 23.94 12.18
N LYS A 242 -9.42 24.06 10.87
CA LYS A 242 -9.58 25.33 10.16
C LYS A 242 -11.02 25.83 10.21
N LEU A 243 -12.00 24.97 9.91
CA LEU A 243 -13.42 25.36 9.94
C LEU A 243 -13.87 25.80 11.33
N VAL A 244 -13.40 25.15 12.38
CA VAL A 244 -13.70 25.56 13.78
C VAL A 244 -13.07 26.90 14.10
N ARG A 245 -11.84 27.16 13.67
CA ARG A 245 -11.17 28.45 13.81
C ARG A 245 -11.90 29.57 13.05
N ASP A 246 -12.50 29.22 11.90
CA ASP A 246 -13.35 30.12 11.10
C ASP A 246 -14.77 30.25 11.68
N GLY A 247 -15.02 29.79 12.91
CA GLY A 247 -16.28 29.96 13.65
C GLY A 247 -17.33 28.89 13.43
N LYS A 248 -17.04 27.80 12.69
CA LYS A 248 -17.99 26.69 12.54
C LYS A 248 -18.06 25.86 13.83
N LYS A 249 -19.28 25.49 14.23
CA LYS A 249 -19.51 24.66 15.40
C LYS A 249 -19.61 23.19 14.96
N THR A 250 -18.88 22.30 15.64
CA THR A 250 -18.88 20.86 15.41
C THR A 250 -19.08 20.10 16.71
N ARG A 251 -19.76 18.97 16.63
CA ARG A 251 -19.91 18.02 17.76
C ARG A 251 -18.61 17.33 18.10
N LEU A 252 -17.68 17.23 17.13
CA LEU A 252 -16.37 16.63 17.32
C LEU A 252 -15.61 17.25 18.51
N THR A 253 -15.78 18.58 18.75
CA THR A 253 -15.18 19.24 19.92
C THR A 253 -15.69 18.71 21.26
N ARG A 254 -16.88 18.08 21.31
CA ARG A 254 -17.40 17.43 22.51
C ARG A 254 -16.84 16.01 22.70
N ILE A 255 -16.47 15.35 21.59
CA ILE A 255 -15.92 13.98 21.60
C ILE A 255 -14.44 14.03 21.99
N VAL A 256 -13.63 14.87 21.34
CA VAL A 256 -12.17 14.89 21.51
C VAL A 256 -11.63 16.09 22.28
N GLY A 257 -12.47 17.01 22.70
CA GLY A 257 -12.07 18.28 23.33
C GLY A 257 -11.65 19.34 22.31
N ARG A 258 -10.87 20.33 22.77
CA ARG A 258 -10.47 21.49 21.94
C ARG A 258 -9.35 21.16 20.94
N ASP A 259 -8.56 20.15 21.24
CA ASP A 259 -7.44 19.74 20.38
C ASP A 259 -7.93 18.70 19.36
N LEU A 260 -8.45 19.19 18.24
CA LEU A 260 -8.96 18.33 17.18
C LEU A 260 -7.88 17.49 16.50
N LEU A 261 -6.59 17.88 16.61
CA LEU A 261 -5.49 17.11 16.01
C LEU A 261 -5.34 15.70 16.62
N ARG A 262 -5.93 15.48 17.81
CA ARG A 262 -5.98 14.16 18.46
C ARG A 262 -7.08 13.25 17.92
N ALA A 263 -8.01 13.78 17.10
CA ALA A 263 -9.13 13.00 16.61
C ALA A 263 -8.66 11.77 15.82
N LYS A 264 -9.23 10.62 16.19
CA LYS A 264 -9.07 9.34 15.50
C LYS A 264 -10.14 9.21 14.41
N SER A 265 -9.98 8.25 13.52
CA SER A 265 -11.01 7.96 12.52
C SER A 265 -12.35 7.55 13.15
N SER A 266 -12.34 6.82 14.26
CA SER A 266 -13.53 6.47 15.04
C SER A 266 -14.29 7.70 15.55
N ASP A 267 -13.57 8.74 15.98
CA ASP A 267 -14.20 9.98 16.48
C ASP A 267 -14.88 10.75 15.35
N LEU A 268 -14.30 10.70 14.14
CA LEU A 268 -14.91 11.26 12.94
C LEU A 268 -16.19 10.51 12.55
N ALA A 269 -16.16 9.18 12.63
CA ALA A 269 -17.31 8.33 12.36
C ALA A 269 -18.43 8.56 13.39
N GLU A 270 -18.10 8.65 14.68
CA GLU A 270 -19.05 8.98 15.75
C GLU A 270 -19.71 10.35 15.51
N ALA A 271 -18.92 11.39 15.22
CA ALA A 271 -19.45 12.71 14.93
C ALA A 271 -20.37 12.70 13.71
N ALA A 272 -20.01 11.97 12.65
CA ALA A 272 -20.83 11.82 11.44
C ALA A 272 -22.15 11.08 11.76
N ALA A 273 -22.11 10.00 12.52
CA ALA A 273 -23.29 9.26 12.96
C ALA A 273 -24.25 10.11 13.81
N LEU A 274 -23.71 11.05 14.58
CA LEU A 274 -24.49 12.05 15.33
C LEU A 274 -25.06 13.17 14.43
N GLY A 275 -24.87 13.13 13.12
CA GLY A 275 -25.35 14.14 12.17
C GLY A 275 -24.59 15.46 12.20
N ASP A 276 -23.28 15.43 12.49
CA ASP A 276 -22.45 16.64 12.45
C ASP A 276 -22.25 17.11 11.01
N ALA A 277 -22.95 18.17 10.62
CA ALA A 277 -22.94 18.71 9.26
C ALA A 277 -21.54 19.19 8.82
N VAL A 278 -20.69 19.66 9.76
CA VAL A 278 -19.35 20.13 9.46
C VAL A 278 -18.45 18.94 9.14
N VAL A 279 -18.47 17.89 9.96
CA VAL A 279 -17.73 16.65 9.72
C VAL A 279 -18.21 15.99 8.43
N MET A 280 -19.52 15.83 8.25
CA MET A 280 -20.09 15.24 7.02
C MET A 280 -19.67 15.99 5.76
N SER A 281 -19.61 17.33 5.80
CA SER A 281 -19.18 18.14 4.65
C SER A 281 -17.71 17.90 4.29
N VAL A 282 -16.85 17.68 5.27
CA VAL A 282 -15.43 17.38 5.06
C VAL A 282 -15.27 15.96 4.53
N LEU A 283 -16.00 14.98 5.07
CA LEU A 283 -15.99 13.59 4.58
C LEU A 283 -16.52 13.48 3.15
N ASP A 284 -17.57 14.24 2.82
CA ASP A 284 -18.09 14.32 1.46
C ASP A 284 -17.06 14.88 0.47
N ARG A 285 -16.34 15.91 0.89
CA ARG A 285 -15.21 16.44 0.12
C ARG A 285 -14.09 15.43 -0.03
N THR A 286 -13.78 14.67 1.01
CA THR A 286 -12.80 13.57 0.98
C THR A 286 -13.19 12.53 -0.06
N ALA A 287 -14.46 12.07 -0.03
CA ALA A 287 -14.98 11.11 -1.03
C ALA A 287 -14.86 11.64 -2.46
N ARG A 288 -15.09 12.95 -2.67
CA ARG A 288 -14.92 13.59 -3.98
C ARG A 288 -13.48 13.56 -4.49
N TYR A 289 -12.51 13.86 -3.63
CA TYR A 289 -11.10 13.84 -4.02
C TYR A 289 -10.58 12.42 -4.24
N LEU A 290 -11.02 11.44 -3.41
CA LEU A 290 -10.75 10.03 -3.66
C LEU A 290 -11.28 9.61 -5.04
N ALA A 291 -12.50 10.00 -5.38
CA ALA A 291 -13.09 9.67 -6.67
C ALA A 291 -12.31 10.26 -7.86
N ILE A 292 -11.79 11.49 -7.74
CA ILE A 292 -10.92 12.09 -8.75
C ILE A 292 -9.63 11.28 -8.91
N GLY A 293 -8.99 10.92 -7.81
CA GLY A 293 -7.78 10.11 -7.83
C GLY A 293 -8.02 8.73 -8.44
N ILE A 294 -9.09 8.05 -8.03
CA ILE A 294 -9.48 6.74 -8.55
C ILE A 294 -9.78 6.80 -10.05
N ALA A 295 -10.53 7.81 -10.52
CA ALA A 295 -10.82 7.96 -11.95
C ALA A 295 -9.56 8.20 -12.78
N SER A 296 -8.61 8.98 -12.27
CA SER A 296 -7.31 9.17 -12.93
C SER A 296 -6.52 7.87 -13.06
N ILE A 297 -6.49 7.07 -11.99
CA ILE A 297 -5.85 5.76 -11.97
C ILE A 297 -6.59 4.78 -12.89
N ALA A 298 -7.92 4.80 -12.89
CA ALA A 298 -8.73 3.96 -13.78
C ALA A 298 -8.43 4.27 -15.26
N ASN A 299 -8.28 5.54 -15.62
CA ASN A 299 -7.93 5.94 -16.98
C ASN A 299 -6.49 5.55 -17.37
N LEU A 300 -5.58 5.46 -16.40
CA LEU A 300 -4.18 5.11 -16.64
C LEU A 300 -3.96 3.60 -16.71
N LEU A 301 -4.56 2.84 -15.78
CA LEU A 301 -4.26 1.42 -15.56
C LEU A 301 -5.41 0.49 -15.96
N ASN A 302 -6.63 1.01 -16.10
CA ASN A 302 -7.85 0.24 -16.38
C ASN A 302 -7.97 -1.03 -15.50
N PRO A 303 -7.93 -0.90 -14.16
CA PRO A 303 -8.00 -2.05 -13.25
C PRO A 303 -9.41 -2.63 -13.20
N GLU A 304 -9.52 -3.91 -12.85
CA GLU A 304 -10.81 -4.57 -12.61
C GLU A 304 -11.44 -4.12 -11.29
N MET A 305 -10.57 -3.79 -10.30
CA MET A 305 -11.02 -3.50 -8.94
C MET A 305 -10.14 -2.44 -8.26
N VAL A 306 -10.78 -1.59 -7.46
CA VAL A 306 -10.12 -0.77 -6.43
C VAL A 306 -10.59 -1.27 -5.06
N VAL A 307 -9.65 -1.62 -4.20
CA VAL A 307 -9.90 -1.93 -2.78
C VAL A 307 -9.56 -0.70 -1.95
N LEU A 308 -10.50 -0.25 -1.14
CA LEU A 308 -10.32 0.85 -0.19
C LEU A 308 -10.18 0.27 1.22
N GLY A 309 -9.06 0.54 1.87
CA GLY A 309 -8.78 0.10 3.23
C GLY A 309 -8.30 1.24 4.11
N GLY A 310 -7.74 0.88 5.26
CA GLY A 310 -7.16 1.82 6.22
C GLY A 310 -8.17 2.51 7.11
N GLY A 311 -7.66 3.02 8.22
CA GLY A 311 -8.49 3.40 9.36
C GLY A 311 -9.55 4.47 9.09
N VAL A 312 -9.47 5.26 8.00
CA VAL A 312 -10.55 6.18 7.62
C VAL A 312 -11.73 5.41 7.02
N VAL A 313 -11.45 4.47 6.11
CA VAL A 313 -12.47 3.66 5.45
C VAL A 313 -13.11 2.69 6.44
N GLU A 314 -12.29 2.01 7.24
CA GLU A 314 -12.76 1.07 8.26
C GLU A 314 -13.71 1.73 9.27
N ALA A 315 -13.40 2.95 9.70
CA ALA A 315 -14.23 3.68 10.65
C ALA A 315 -15.55 4.18 10.02
N LEU A 316 -15.53 4.57 8.75
CA LEU A 316 -16.70 5.14 8.06
C LEU A 316 -17.59 4.08 7.38
N GLY A 317 -17.04 2.87 7.16
CA GLY A 317 -17.77 1.72 6.64
C GLY A 317 -18.20 1.81 5.17
N ASP A 318 -19.08 0.89 4.79
CA ASP A 318 -19.52 0.67 3.41
C ASP A 318 -20.24 1.88 2.80
N ASP A 319 -20.96 2.66 3.59
CA ASP A 319 -21.65 3.87 3.11
C ASP A 319 -20.67 4.90 2.53
N PHE A 320 -19.49 5.02 3.14
CA PHE A 320 -18.44 5.89 2.62
C PHE A 320 -17.85 5.35 1.31
N VAL A 321 -17.61 4.04 1.24
CA VAL A 321 -17.10 3.37 0.02
C VAL A 321 -18.11 3.53 -1.12
N GLU A 322 -19.39 3.31 -0.86
CA GLU A 322 -20.45 3.49 -1.86
C GLU A 322 -20.57 4.95 -2.32
N ASN A 323 -20.42 5.93 -1.41
CA ASN A 323 -20.38 7.36 -1.79
C ASN A 323 -19.18 7.65 -2.72
N VAL A 324 -18.00 7.09 -2.46
CA VAL A 324 -16.84 7.20 -3.36
C VAL A 324 -17.15 6.56 -4.71
N ALA A 325 -17.68 5.34 -4.72
CA ALA A 325 -18.02 4.58 -5.93
C ALA A 325 -19.03 5.34 -6.81
N LYS A 326 -20.10 5.89 -6.24
CA LYS A 326 -21.07 6.73 -6.96
C LYS A 326 -20.40 7.92 -7.65
N ARG A 327 -19.44 8.56 -6.98
CA ARG A 327 -18.71 9.72 -7.53
C ARG A 327 -17.73 9.33 -8.63
N VAL A 328 -17.16 8.13 -8.56
CA VAL A 328 -16.29 7.61 -9.64
C VAL A 328 -17.11 7.32 -10.89
N ARG A 329 -18.29 6.69 -10.76
CA ARG A 329 -19.17 6.34 -11.91
C ARG A 329 -19.66 7.53 -12.71
N VAL A 330 -19.74 8.71 -12.10
CA VAL A 330 -20.17 9.95 -12.79
C VAL A 330 -19.02 10.75 -13.39
N GLN A 331 -17.79 10.21 -13.38
CA GLN A 331 -16.67 10.87 -14.05
C GLN A 331 -16.84 10.82 -15.59
N PRO A 332 -16.37 11.86 -16.33
CA PRO A 332 -16.70 12.01 -17.75
C PRO A 332 -16.30 10.84 -18.65
N PHE A 333 -15.14 10.20 -18.40
CA PHE A 333 -14.70 9.05 -19.18
C PHE A 333 -15.21 7.75 -18.55
N SER A 334 -16.43 7.37 -18.91
CA SER A 334 -17.17 6.27 -18.28
C SER A 334 -16.69 4.86 -18.67
N ALA A 335 -15.98 4.72 -19.80
CA ALA A 335 -15.51 3.41 -20.28
C ALA A 335 -14.65 2.65 -19.27
N THR A 336 -13.84 3.37 -18.49
CA THR A 336 -12.98 2.79 -17.45
C THR A 336 -13.61 2.81 -16.05
N THR A 337 -14.55 3.75 -15.80
CA THR A 337 -15.09 3.97 -14.45
C THR A 337 -16.38 3.20 -14.16
N VAL A 338 -17.20 2.95 -15.19
CA VAL A 338 -18.49 2.22 -15.02
C VAL A 338 -18.27 0.75 -14.68
N PRO A 339 -17.39 -0.02 -15.37
CA PRO A 339 -17.16 -1.43 -15.06
C PRO A 339 -16.30 -1.65 -13.80
N LEU A 340 -15.63 -0.61 -13.30
CA LEU A 340 -14.72 -0.69 -12.18
C LEU A 340 -15.45 -1.07 -10.88
N LYS A 341 -15.01 -2.15 -10.24
CA LYS A 341 -15.48 -2.52 -8.91
C LYS A 341 -14.73 -1.71 -7.85
N ILE A 342 -15.45 -1.10 -6.93
CA ILE A 342 -14.87 -0.37 -5.79
C ILE A 342 -15.46 -0.98 -4.53
N VAL A 343 -14.61 -1.54 -3.69
CA VAL A 343 -15.01 -2.33 -2.51
C VAL A 343 -14.18 -1.94 -1.29
N ALA A 344 -14.72 -2.20 -0.10
CA ALA A 344 -13.94 -2.12 1.13
C ALA A 344 -12.94 -3.28 1.24
N SER A 345 -11.86 -3.07 1.97
CA SER A 345 -10.94 -4.10 2.46
C SER A 345 -11.71 -5.17 3.25
N ALA A 346 -11.44 -6.44 3.00
CA ALA A 346 -12.12 -7.56 3.65
C ALA A 346 -11.38 -8.08 4.89
N LEU A 347 -10.06 -7.85 4.98
CA LEU A 347 -9.21 -8.41 6.04
C LEU A 347 -9.06 -7.50 7.27
N GLY A 348 -9.41 -6.21 7.16
CA GLY A 348 -9.32 -5.26 8.25
C GLY A 348 -7.96 -5.29 8.97
N ASP A 349 -7.97 -5.40 10.29
CA ASP A 349 -6.79 -5.45 11.15
C ASP A 349 -5.82 -6.63 10.84
N ASP A 350 -6.29 -7.68 10.18
CA ASP A 350 -5.47 -8.85 9.84
C ASP A 350 -4.70 -8.68 8.53
N ALA A 351 -4.97 -7.65 7.74
CA ALA A 351 -4.30 -7.42 6.46
C ALA A 351 -2.78 -7.36 6.59
N GLY A 352 -2.27 -6.67 7.63
CA GLY A 352 -0.82 -6.53 7.87
C GLY A 352 -0.11 -7.88 8.08
N ILE A 353 -0.58 -8.70 9.04
CA ILE A 353 0.02 -10.00 9.33
C ILE A 353 -0.18 -11.02 8.21
N THR A 354 -1.34 -10.98 7.54
CA THR A 354 -1.68 -11.89 6.43
C THR A 354 -0.78 -11.62 5.23
N GLY A 355 -0.65 -10.37 4.81
CA GLY A 355 0.23 -10.01 3.70
C GLY A 355 1.70 -10.23 4.01
N ALA A 356 2.11 -9.99 5.26
CA ALA A 356 3.45 -10.33 5.73
C ALA A 356 3.72 -11.84 5.59
N ALA A 357 2.78 -12.70 5.97
CA ALA A 357 2.91 -14.14 5.77
C ALA A 357 2.96 -14.51 4.28
N ILE A 358 2.16 -13.85 3.43
CA ILE A 358 2.17 -14.09 1.98
C ILE A 358 3.53 -13.74 1.38
N ILE A 359 4.13 -12.59 1.71
CA ILE A 359 5.47 -12.24 1.19
C ILE A 359 6.55 -13.21 1.69
N ALA A 360 6.42 -13.74 2.92
CA ALA A 360 7.29 -14.80 3.41
C ALA A 360 7.17 -16.08 2.55
N ARG A 361 5.94 -16.48 2.18
CA ARG A 361 5.70 -17.60 1.25
C ARG A 361 6.26 -17.34 -0.14
N GLN A 362 6.00 -16.14 -0.68
CA GLN A 362 6.49 -15.74 -2.00
C GLN A 362 8.02 -15.77 -2.07
N MET A 363 8.71 -15.34 -1.01
CA MET A 363 10.17 -15.41 -0.92
C MET A 363 10.67 -16.84 -0.96
N GLN A 364 9.99 -17.81 -0.32
CA GLN A 364 10.39 -19.23 -0.36
C GLN A 364 10.41 -19.81 -1.78
N VAL A 365 9.58 -19.29 -2.68
CA VAL A 365 9.47 -19.73 -4.07
C VAL A 365 10.04 -18.74 -5.08
N GLY A 366 10.81 -17.75 -4.63
CA GLY A 366 11.49 -16.75 -5.48
C GLY A 366 10.57 -15.72 -6.15
N LEU A 367 9.36 -15.53 -5.64
CA LEU A 367 8.41 -14.54 -6.17
C LEU A 367 8.45 -13.19 -5.43
N HIS A 368 9.13 -13.12 -4.31
CA HIS A 368 9.43 -11.89 -3.56
C HIS A 368 10.93 -11.83 -3.28
N PRO A 369 11.58 -10.65 -3.43
CA PRO A 369 13.01 -10.49 -3.25
C PRO A 369 13.51 -10.79 -1.83
#